data_91cfdbf0af8053f01d163471ace75e6e
#
_entry.id   91cfdbf0af8053f01d163471ace75e6e
#
_cell.length_a   1.000
_cell.length_b   1.000
_cell.length_c   1.000
_cell.angle_alpha   90.00
_cell.angle_beta   90.00
_cell.angle_gamma   90.00
#
_symmetry.space_group_name_H-M   'P 1'
#
loop_
_entity.id
_entity.type
_entity.pdbx_description
1 polymer ?
#
loop_
_entity_poly.entity_id
_entity_poly.type
_entity_poly.pdbx_seq_one_letter_code
_entity_poly.pdbx_strand_id
1 'polypeptide(L)'
;MSATRHDGRKANQLRKVTLKPGIAPHATGSTLCSFGNTQVICAATVEKRVPPWMKAQGVEGGWITAEYSMLPYSTLDRKRRDVSKGKQDGRTVEIQRLIGRSMRAIIDLKKLPGLTLWIDCDVLRADGGTRTASITGAYVAIRLAIKKLLREKVIEEDPLVDSVAAVSVGVVDGKPVLDLDYIEDSSANVD
;
A
#
# COMPACT_ATOMS: atom_id res chain seq x y z
N MET A 1 -27.30 19.58 -13.53
CA MET A 1 -26.07 19.53 -14.35
C MET A 1 -24.99 18.88 -13.50
N SER A 2 -24.37 17.80 -13.97
CA SER A 2 -23.25 17.17 -13.25
C SER A 2 -22.07 18.15 -13.28
N ALA A 3 -21.71 18.69 -12.12
CA ALA A 3 -20.53 19.54 -12.05
C ALA A 3 -19.31 18.69 -12.45
N THR A 4 -18.68 19.07 -13.52
CA THR A 4 -17.44 18.44 -14.00
C THR A 4 -16.34 18.85 -13.01
N ARG A 5 -15.56 17.89 -12.53
CA ARG A 5 -14.39 18.13 -11.68
C ARG A 5 -13.35 18.97 -12.43
N HIS A 6 -12.41 19.61 -11.70
CA HIS A 6 -11.41 20.49 -12.32
C HIS A 6 -10.54 19.80 -13.40
N ASP A 7 -10.37 18.47 -13.29
CA ASP A 7 -9.62 17.65 -14.25
C ASP A 7 -10.51 16.98 -15.32
N GLY A 8 -11.80 17.30 -15.38
CA GLY A 8 -12.76 16.80 -16.36
C GLY A 8 -13.41 15.47 -16.02
N ARG A 9 -13.04 14.81 -14.90
CA ARG A 9 -13.66 13.55 -14.45
C ARG A 9 -15.09 13.77 -13.94
N LYS A 10 -15.89 12.70 -14.00
CA LYS A 10 -17.18 12.61 -13.29
C LYS A 10 -16.95 12.34 -11.80
N ALA A 11 -17.93 12.66 -10.95
CA ALA A 11 -17.84 12.45 -9.50
C ALA A 11 -17.53 10.98 -9.12
N ASN A 12 -18.00 10.02 -9.88
CA ASN A 12 -17.79 8.57 -9.67
C ASN A 12 -16.70 7.97 -10.57
N GLN A 13 -15.81 8.77 -11.12
CA GLN A 13 -14.77 8.32 -12.05
C GLN A 13 -13.39 8.28 -11.37
N LEU A 14 -12.73 7.11 -11.47
CA LEU A 14 -11.34 6.95 -11.07
C LEU A 14 -10.36 7.65 -12.00
N ARG A 15 -9.23 8.07 -11.47
CA ARG A 15 -8.03 8.35 -12.28
C ARG A 15 -7.58 7.07 -13.00
N LYS A 16 -6.75 7.21 -14.02
CA LYS A 16 -6.16 6.05 -14.70
C LYS A 16 -5.28 5.28 -13.68
N VAL A 17 -5.64 4.02 -13.43
CA VAL A 17 -4.85 3.12 -12.59
C VAL A 17 -3.89 2.32 -13.46
N THR A 18 -2.62 2.29 -13.10
CA THR A 18 -1.61 1.45 -13.75
C THR A 18 -0.75 0.71 -12.73
N LEU A 19 -0.44 -0.53 -13.06
CA LEU A 19 0.38 -1.42 -12.23
C LEU A 19 1.52 -1.97 -13.10
N LYS A 20 2.77 -1.58 -12.78
CA LYS A 20 3.96 -2.06 -13.49
C LYS A 20 4.74 -3.01 -12.59
N PRO A 21 4.67 -4.32 -12.82
CA PRO A 21 5.34 -5.31 -11.98
C PRO A 21 6.86 -5.31 -12.21
N GLY A 22 7.61 -5.85 -11.23
CA GLY A 22 9.04 -6.13 -11.35
C GLY A 22 9.94 -4.89 -11.24
N ILE A 23 9.46 -3.80 -10.63
CA ILE A 23 10.21 -2.54 -10.53
C ILE A 23 11.41 -2.64 -9.57
N ALA A 24 11.35 -3.50 -8.55
CA ALA A 24 12.43 -3.76 -7.60
C ALA A 24 12.91 -5.22 -7.77
N PRO A 25 14.00 -5.46 -8.53
CA PRO A 25 14.39 -6.83 -8.93
C PRO A 25 14.86 -7.71 -7.77
N HIS A 26 15.34 -7.13 -6.68
CA HIS A 26 15.78 -7.86 -5.49
C HIS A 26 14.65 -8.21 -4.52
N ALA A 27 13.48 -7.57 -4.63
CA ALA A 27 12.31 -7.95 -3.87
C ALA A 27 11.75 -9.30 -4.35
N THR A 28 11.03 -9.99 -3.48
CA THR A 28 10.35 -11.24 -3.85
C THR A 28 9.20 -10.97 -4.84
N GLY A 29 8.49 -9.85 -4.66
CA GLY A 29 7.52 -9.31 -5.60
C GLY A 29 7.45 -7.80 -5.49
N SER A 30 7.22 -7.09 -6.61
CA SER A 30 7.14 -5.63 -6.57
C SER A 30 6.31 -5.06 -7.70
N THR A 31 5.78 -3.85 -7.50
CA THR A 31 5.04 -3.10 -8.51
C THR A 31 5.19 -1.60 -8.30
N LEU A 32 5.17 -0.83 -9.39
CA LEU A 32 4.86 0.59 -9.35
C LEU A 32 3.34 0.74 -9.54
N CYS A 33 2.66 1.16 -8.50
CA CYS A 33 1.23 1.47 -8.50
C CYS A 33 1.04 2.95 -8.75
N SER A 34 0.22 3.29 -9.76
CA SER A 34 -0.09 4.67 -10.08
C SER A 34 -1.60 4.88 -10.16
N PHE A 35 -2.09 5.93 -9.50
CA PHE A 35 -3.44 6.49 -9.62
C PHE A 35 -3.29 7.90 -10.17
N GLY A 36 -3.42 8.05 -11.50
CA GLY A 36 -3.08 9.31 -12.17
C GLY A 36 -1.62 9.70 -11.87
N ASN A 37 -1.46 10.84 -11.21
CA ASN A 37 -0.15 11.37 -10.82
C ASN A 37 0.40 10.78 -9.52
N THR A 38 -0.43 10.20 -8.66
CA THR A 38 0.06 9.51 -7.46
C THR A 38 0.82 8.25 -7.86
N GLN A 39 2.06 8.11 -7.40
CA GLN A 39 2.94 6.99 -7.71
C GLN A 39 3.58 6.43 -6.44
N VAL A 40 3.43 5.11 -6.24
CA VAL A 40 4.00 4.39 -5.09
C VAL A 40 4.71 3.14 -5.58
N ILE A 41 5.98 2.97 -5.21
CA ILE A 41 6.65 1.68 -5.31
C ILE A 41 6.19 0.83 -4.14
N CYS A 42 5.67 -0.36 -4.42
CA CYS A 42 5.34 -1.35 -3.41
C CYS A 42 6.18 -2.60 -3.66
N ALA A 43 6.92 -3.02 -2.65
CA ALA A 43 7.78 -4.20 -2.68
C ALA A 43 7.42 -5.14 -1.54
N ALA A 44 7.42 -6.45 -1.82
CA ALA A 44 7.25 -7.51 -0.83
C ALA A 44 8.54 -8.34 -0.78
N THR A 45 9.18 -8.35 0.39
CA THR A 45 10.38 -9.15 0.66
C THR A 45 10.05 -10.23 1.68
N VAL A 46 10.52 -11.44 1.44
CA VAL A 46 10.25 -12.58 2.32
C VAL A 46 11.50 -12.95 3.10
N GLU A 47 11.36 -13.03 4.43
CA GLU A 47 12.39 -13.51 5.34
C GLU A 47 11.99 -14.85 5.98
N LYS A 48 12.94 -15.77 6.08
CA LYS A 48 12.76 -17.09 6.73
C LYS A 48 12.90 -16.99 8.25
N ARG A 49 12.14 -16.07 8.84
CA ARG A 49 12.03 -15.89 10.30
C ARG A 49 10.70 -15.24 10.65
N VAL A 50 10.24 -15.43 11.87
CA VAL A 50 9.08 -14.73 12.44
C VAL A 50 9.54 -13.80 13.56
N PRO A 51 8.73 -12.78 13.90
CA PRO A 51 9.01 -11.89 15.02
C PRO A 51 9.27 -12.65 16.33
N PRO A 52 10.20 -12.20 17.20
CA PRO A 52 10.54 -12.89 18.45
C PRO A 52 9.34 -13.15 19.38
N TRP A 53 8.37 -12.24 19.41
CA TRP A 53 7.17 -12.37 20.22
C TRP A 53 6.28 -13.56 19.79
N MET A 54 6.23 -13.90 18.49
CA MET A 54 5.49 -15.09 18.03
C MET A 54 6.10 -16.36 18.60
N LYS A 55 7.45 -16.46 18.57
CA LYS A 55 8.15 -17.60 19.17
C LYS A 55 7.93 -17.67 20.67
N ALA A 56 8.02 -16.52 21.36
CA ALA A 56 7.83 -16.46 22.81
C ALA A 56 6.40 -16.85 23.25
N GLN A 57 5.39 -16.59 22.42
CA GLN A 57 3.99 -16.88 22.69
C GLN A 57 3.49 -18.18 22.04
N GLY A 58 4.36 -18.94 21.36
CA GLY A 58 3.97 -20.17 20.67
C GLY A 58 2.94 -19.96 19.54
N VAL A 59 2.95 -18.77 18.90
CA VAL A 59 2.05 -18.46 17.77
C VAL A 59 2.58 -19.11 16.51
N GLU A 60 1.82 -20.00 15.93
CA GLU A 60 2.16 -20.68 14.67
C GLU A 60 1.87 -19.81 13.45
N GLY A 61 2.52 -20.18 12.31
CA GLY A 61 2.34 -19.52 11.01
C GLY A 61 3.41 -18.51 10.70
N GLY A 62 3.05 -17.54 9.87
CA GLY A 62 3.91 -16.43 9.44
C GLY A 62 3.42 -15.08 9.92
N TRP A 63 4.11 -14.03 9.47
CA TRP A 63 3.75 -12.66 9.80
C TRP A 63 3.79 -11.75 8.57
N ILE A 64 3.02 -10.68 8.61
CA ILE A 64 3.06 -9.61 7.63
C ILE A 64 3.18 -8.29 8.35
N THR A 65 4.15 -7.51 7.95
CA THR A 65 4.35 -6.13 8.40
C THR A 65 4.52 -5.20 7.21
N ALA A 66 4.27 -3.92 7.42
CA ALA A 66 4.40 -2.94 6.36
C ALA A 66 5.13 -1.70 6.85
N GLU A 67 5.92 -1.13 5.97
CA GLU A 67 6.52 0.20 6.11
C GLU A 67 5.97 1.12 5.02
N TYR A 68 5.86 2.40 5.35
CA TYR A 68 5.39 3.42 4.43
C TYR A 68 6.25 4.67 4.57
N SER A 69 6.66 5.22 3.47
CA SER A 69 7.47 6.45 3.45
C SER A 69 7.07 7.35 2.29
N MET A 70 6.98 8.63 2.56
CA MET A 70 6.93 9.66 1.51
C MET A 70 8.33 10.16 1.26
N LEU A 71 8.85 9.99 0.04
CA LEU A 71 10.18 10.46 -0.32
C LEU A 71 10.24 12.01 -0.30
N PRO A 72 11.41 12.60 -0.04
CA PRO A 72 11.52 14.06 0.14
C PRO A 72 10.96 14.90 -1.01
N TYR A 73 11.00 14.38 -2.21
CA TYR A 73 10.55 15.04 -3.46
C TYR A 73 9.16 14.60 -3.91
N SER A 74 8.43 13.84 -3.09
CA SER A 74 7.11 13.31 -3.45
C SER A 74 5.99 14.35 -3.37
N THR A 75 6.20 15.44 -2.66
CA THR A 75 5.25 16.55 -2.43
C THR A 75 5.75 17.84 -3.07
N LEU A 76 4.87 18.85 -3.25
CA LEU A 76 5.20 20.15 -3.78
C LEU A 76 6.36 20.80 -3.00
N ASP A 77 6.24 20.82 -1.67
CA ASP A 77 7.31 21.22 -0.78
C ASP A 77 8.13 20.01 -0.34
N ARG A 78 9.44 20.19 -0.20
CA ARG A 78 10.34 19.12 0.22
C ARG A 78 9.98 18.58 1.61
N LYS A 79 9.58 17.31 1.69
CA LYS A 79 9.34 16.62 2.97
C LYS A 79 10.67 16.19 3.61
N ARG A 80 10.87 16.49 4.89
CA ARG A 80 12.02 15.96 5.64
C ARG A 80 11.86 14.45 5.87
N ARG A 81 12.96 13.70 5.77
CA ARG A 81 12.95 12.27 6.12
C ARG A 81 12.68 12.09 7.63
N ASP A 82 11.88 11.09 8.00
CA ASP A 82 11.56 10.80 9.40
C ASP A 82 12.82 10.45 10.21
N VAL A 83 13.77 9.73 9.60
CA VAL A 83 15.09 9.47 10.20
C VAL A 83 15.82 10.76 10.61
N SER A 84 15.73 11.82 9.79
CA SER A 84 16.35 13.11 10.11
C SER A 84 15.62 13.88 11.22
N LYS A 85 14.41 13.47 11.57
CA LYS A 85 13.61 14.03 12.68
C LYS A 85 13.82 13.27 13.98
N GLY A 86 14.51 12.11 13.95
CA GLY A 86 14.72 11.23 15.10
C GLY A 86 13.46 10.45 15.54
N LYS A 87 12.33 10.61 14.85
CA LYS A 87 11.09 9.88 15.12
C LYS A 87 10.23 9.79 13.86
N GLN A 88 9.46 8.72 13.77
CA GLN A 88 8.44 8.59 12.72
C GLN A 88 7.28 9.54 12.98
N ASP A 89 6.69 10.06 11.92
CA ASP A 89 5.47 10.82 11.96
C ASP A 89 4.28 9.90 12.34
N GLY A 90 3.34 10.39 13.14
CA GLY A 90 2.14 9.65 13.53
C GLY A 90 1.32 9.18 12.32
N ARG A 91 1.21 10.00 11.27
CA ARG A 91 0.59 9.63 10.00
C ARG A 91 1.32 8.46 9.33
N THR A 92 2.65 8.47 9.30
CA THR A 92 3.45 7.37 8.76
C THR A 92 3.13 6.06 9.47
N VAL A 93 3.14 6.07 10.81
CA VAL A 93 2.84 4.89 11.63
C VAL A 93 1.39 4.40 11.43
N GLU A 94 0.44 5.32 11.36
CA GLU A 94 -0.98 4.99 11.09
C GLU A 94 -1.14 4.26 9.76
N ILE A 95 -0.53 4.78 8.69
CA ILE A 95 -0.64 4.19 7.34
C ILE A 95 0.07 2.82 7.28
N GLN A 96 1.25 2.67 7.90
CA GLN A 96 1.92 1.37 8.02
C GLN A 96 1.01 0.31 8.64
N ARG A 97 0.36 0.68 9.76
CA ARG A 97 -0.57 -0.22 10.45
C ARG A 97 -1.80 -0.55 9.60
N LEU A 98 -2.31 0.42 8.86
CA LEU A 98 -3.45 0.24 7.96
C LEU A 98 -3.11 -0.74 6.84
N ILE A 99 -1.98 -0.55 6.13
CA ILE A 99 -1.51 -1.46 5.07
C ILE A 99 -1.34 -2.87 5.63
N GLY A 100 -0.60 -3.02 6.75
CA GLY A 100 -0.36 -4.33 7.36
C GLY A 100 -1.65 -5.05 7.76
N ARG A 101 -2.63 -4.34 8.34
CA ARG A 101 -3.94 -4.91 8.69
C ARG A 101 -4.73 -5.33 7.45
N SER A 102 -4.76 -4.51 6.41
CA SER A 102 -5.43 -4.83 5.15
C SER A 102 -4.90 -6.11 4.52
N MET A 103 -3.58 -6.30 4.53
CA MET A 103 -2.95 -7.50 3.97
C MET A 103 -3.21 -8.74 4.85
N ARG A 104 -3.16 -8.60 6.19
CA ARG A 104 -3.46 -9.72 7.10
C ARG A 104 -4.92 -10.17 7.05
N ALA A 105 -5.83 -9.30 6.65
CA ALA A 105 -7.26 -9.65 6.52
C ALA A 105 -7.56 -10.61 5.36
N ILE A 106 -6.69 -10.67 4.35
CA ILE A 106 -6.89 -11.45 3.12
C ILE A 106 -5.90 -12.62 2.97
N ILE A 107 -5.10 -12.89 3.99
CA ILE A 107 -4.04 -13.91 3.95
C ILE A 107 -4.18 -14.85 5.14
N ASP A 108 -4.25 -16.15 4.86
CA ASP A 108 -4.13 -17.18 5.88
C ASP A 108 -2.66 -17.31 6.30
N LEU A 109 -2.33 -16.69 7.43
CA LEU A 109 -0.96 -16.68 7.97
C LEU A 109 -0.45 -18.07 8.35
N LYS A 110 -1.32 -19.05 8.59
CA LYS A 110 -0.92 -20.43 8.91
C LYS A 110 -0.25 -21.11 7.72
N LYS A 111 -0.59 -20.69 6.50
CA LYS A 111 0.02 -21.18 5.25
C LYS A 111 1.38 -20.54 4.92
N LEU A 112 1.91 -19.71 5.82
CA LEU A 112 3.22 -19.06 5.71
C LEU A 112 4.15 -19.47 6.87
N PRO A 113 4.34 -20.76 7.19
CA PRO A 113 5.00 -21.18 8.41
C PRO A 113 6.46 -20.67 8.45
N GLY A 114 6.79 -19.97 9.52
CA GLY A 114 8.15 -19.47 9.76
C GLY A 114 8.59 -18.31 8.86
N LEU A 115 7.70 -17.74 8.07
CA LEU A 115 8.00 -16.66 7.13
C LEU A 115 7.48 -15.31 7.63
N THR A 116 8.23 -14.25 7.36
CA THR A 116 7.72 -12.87 7.47
C THR A 116 7.75 -12.22 6.09
N LEU A 117 6.62 -11.63 5.70
CA LEU A 117 6.52 -10.76 4.53
C LEU A 117 6.65 -9.31 4.98
N TRP A 118 7.70 -8.65 4.54
CA TRP A 118 7.90 -7.22 4.67
C TRP A 118 7.33 -6.52 3.45
N ILE A 119 6.51 -5.51 3.66
CA ILE A 119 5.92 -4.72 2.60
C ILE A 119 6.43 -3.30 2.74
N ASP A 120 7.20 -2.86 1.75
CA ASP A 120 7.74 -1.51 1.69
C ASP A 120 6.93 -0.71 0.66
N CYS A 121 6.39 0.44 1.08
CA CYS A 121 5.62 1.34 0.23
C CYS A 121 6.27 2.72 0.23
N ASP A 122 6.97 3.04 -0.86
CA ASP A 122 7.66 4.31 -1.06
C ASP A 122 6.90 5.20 -2.05
N VAL A 123 6.40 6.32 -1.55
CA VAL A 123 5.69 7.31 -2.37
C VAL A 123 6.70 8.14 -3.14
N LEU A 124 6.69 8.01 -4.48
CA LEU A 124 7.51 8.81 -5.40
C LEU A 124 6.87 10.15 -5.72
N ARG A 125 5.53 10.16 -5.88
CA ARG A 125 4.74 11.34 -6.19
C ARG A 125 3.40 11.26 -5.49
N ALA A 126 3.07 12.29 -4.72
CA ALA A 126 1.83 12.40 -3.97
C ALA A 126 0.89 13.41 -4.65
N ASP A 127 -0.28 12.94 -5.04
CA ASP A 127 -1.35 13.72 -5.64
C ASP A 127 -2.72 13.18 -5.16
N GLY A 128 -2.94 13.16 -3.83
CA GLY A 128 -4.10 12.52 -3.20
C GLY A 128 -4.06 10.98 -3.25
N GLY A 129 -4.68 10.31 -2.28
CA GLY A 129 -4.86 8.86 -2.26
C GLY A 129 -3.58 8.03 -2.11
N THR A 130 -2.52 8.53 -1.48
CA THR A 130 -1.26 7.77 -1.35
C THR A 130 -1.41 6.51 -0.52
N ARG A 131 -2.23 6.52 0.56
CA ARG A 131 -2.50 5.35 1.39
C ARG A 131 -3.30 4.27 0.65
N THR A 132 -4.25 4.66 -0.18
CA THR A 132 -5.09 3.74 -0.96
C THR A 132 -4.31 3.12 -2.12
N ALA A 133 -3.47 3.90 -2.80
CA ALA A 133 -2.53 3.40 -3.81
C ALA A 133 -1.51 2.42 -3.19
N SER A 134 -1.04 2.69 -1.96
CA SER A 134 -0.15 1.78 -1.23
C SER A 134 -0.83 0.45 -0.89
N ILE A 135 -2.08 0.45 -0.42
CA ILE A 135 -2.83 -0.79 -0.15
C ILE A 135 -3.01 -1.62 -1.42
N THR A 136 -3.45 -0.98 -2.51
CA THR A 136 -3.66 -1.65 -3.80
C THR A 136 -2.34 -2.19 -4.36
N GLY A 137 -1.28 -1.39 -4.32
CA GLY A 137 0.05 -1.81 -4.76
C GLY A 137 0.67 -2.90 -3.89
N ALA A 138 0.49 -2.83 -2.57
CA ALA A 138 0.93 -3.86 -1.62
C ALA A 138 0.29 -5.22 -1.94
N TYR A 139 -1.01 -5.25 -2.21
CA TYR A 139 -1.68 -6.48 -2.64
C TYR A 139 -1.04 -7.09 -3.90
N VAL A 140 -0.77 -6.27 -4.91
CA VAL A 140 -0.13 -6.75 -6.15
C VAL A 140 1.29 -7.26 -5.89
N ALA A 141 2.08 -6.55 -5.09
CA ALA A 141 3.43 -6.96 -4.72
C ALA A 141 3.42 -8.31 -3.98
N ILE A 142 2.51 -8.49 -3.01
CA ILE A 142 2.31 -9.76 -2.29
C ILE A 142 1.88 -10.86 -3.23
N ARG A 143 0.91 -10.61 -4.12
CA ARG A 143 0.45 -11.62 -5.09
C ARG A 143 1.58 -12.13 -5.97
N LEU A 144 2.46 -11.23 -6.41
CA LEU A 144 3.66 -11.59 -7.18
C LEU A 144 4.67 -12.38 -6.32
N ALA A 145 4.87 -11.98 -5.07
CA ALA A 145 5.74 -12.70 -4.13
C ALA A 145 5.23 -14.13 -3.87
N ILE A 146 3.94 -14.28 -3.58
CA ILE A 146 3.31 -15.59 -3.35
C ILE A 146 3.44 -16.49 -4.58
N LYS A 147 3.18 -15.97 -5.79
CA LYS A 147 3.39 -16.73 -7.04
C LYS A 147 4.83 -17.25 -7.17
N LYS A 148 5.82 -16.44 -6.77
CA LYS A 148 7.22 -16.84 -6.76
C LYS A 148 7.48 -17.94 -5.72
N LEU A 149 6.99 -17.77 -4.49
CA LEU A 149 7.16 -18.76 -3.41
C LEU A 149 6.56 -20.13 -3.77
N LEU A 150 5.37 -20.15 -4.37
CA LEU A 150 4.73 -21.38 -4.85
C LEU A 150 5.55 -22.05 -5.95
N ARG A 151 6.02 -21.28 -6.94
CA ARG A 151 6.87 -21.78 -8.02
C ARG A 151 8.17 -22.36 -7.51
N GLU A 152 8.77 -21.75 -6.49
CA GLU A 152 10.02 -22.18 -5.86
C GLU A 152 9.79 -23.24 -4.77
N LYS A 153 8.54 -23.66 -4.56
CA LYS A 153 8.15 -24.64 -3.53
C LYS A 153 8.57 -24.26 -2.10
N VAL A 154 8.62 -22.96 -1.81
CA VAL A 154 8.87 -22.44 -0.46
C VAL A 154 7.62 -22.55 0.40
N ILE A 155 6.45 -22.43 -0.22
CA ILE A 155 5.14 -22.70 0.37
C ILE A 155 4.39 -23.71 -0.52
N GLU A 156 3.51 -24.50 0.10
CA GLU A 156 2.80 -25.59 -0.58
C GLU A 156 1.46 -25.15 -1.17
N GLU A 157 0.79 -24.21 -0.49
CA GLU A 157 -0.54 -23.73 -0.85
C GLU A 157 -0.58 -22.21 -1.00
N ASP A 158 -1.54 -21.72 -1.79
CA ASP A 158 -1.80 -20.28 -1.88
C ASP A 158 -2.41 -19.77 -0.55
N PRO A 159 -1.74 -18.87 0.16
CA PRO A 159 -2.26 -18.32 1.41
C PRO A 159 -3.29 -17.20 1.20
N LEU A 160 -3.47 -16.68 -0.02
CA LEU A 160 -4.45 -15.64 -0.30
C LEU A 160 -5.87 -16.24 -0.29
N VAL A 161 -6.71 -15.72 0.59
CA VAL A 161 -8.13 -16.11 0.73
C VAL A 161 -9.07 -15.14 0.02
N ASP A 162 -8.60 -13.90 -0.25
CA ASP A 162 -9.38 -12.87 -0.93
C ASP A 162 -8.44 -11.86 -1.64
N SER A 163 -9.02 -10.81 -2.19
CA SER A 163 -8.32 -9.67 -2.79
C SER A 163 -8.71 -8.37 -2.09
N VAL A 164 -7.82 -7.37 -2.14
CA VAL A 164 -8.10 -6.03 -1.61
C VAL A 164 -7.63 -4.95 -2.57
N ALA A 165 -8.47 -3.95 -2.74
CA ALA A 165 -8.13 -2.68 -3.38
C ALA A 165 -8.74 -1.55 -2.57
N ALA A 166 -8.12 -0.38 -2.61
CA ALA A 166 -8.58 0.78 -1.86
C ALA A 166 -8.67 2.01 -2.78
N VAL A 167 -9.62 2.86 -2.49
CA VAL A 167 -9.82 4.16 -3.14
C VAL A 167 -10.27 5.18 -2.12
N SER A 168 -9.87 6.44 -2.27
CA SER A 168 -10.37 7.54 -1.44
C SER A 168 -11.76 8.01 -1.91
N VAL A 169 -12.59 8.42 -0.96
CA VAL A 169 -13.89 9.05 -1.22
C VAL A 169 -14.02 10.22 -0.28
N GLY A 170 -14.43 11.37 -0.75
CA GLY A 170 -14.66 12.54 0.08
C GLY A 170 -15.88 13.34 -0.35
N VAL A 171 -16.17 14.40 0.38
CA VAL A 171 -17.24 15.34 0.05
C VAL A 171 -16.63 16.68 -0.35
N VAL A 172 -16.80 17.05 -1.62
CA VAL A 172 -16.34 18.33 -2.18
C VAL A 172 -17.56 19.13 -2.63
N ASP A 173 -17.69 20.35 -2.13
CA ASP A 173 -18.86 21.22 -2.40
C ASP A 173 -20.21 20.51 -2.16
N GLY A 174 -20.31 19.75 -1.06
CA GLY A 174 -21.51 19.03 -0.64
C GLY A 174 -21.84 17.80 -1.51
N LYS A 175 -20.92 17.34 -2.40
CA LYS A 175 -21.12 16.19 -3.26
C LYS A 175 -20.10 15.10 -2.97
N PRO A 176 -20.51 13.81 -2.91
CA PRO A 176 -19.56 12.71 -2.79
C PRO A 176 -18.74 12.56 -4.08
N VAL A 177 -17.43 12.47 -3.93
CA VAL A 177 -16.46 12.38 -5.01
C VAL A 177 -15.54 11.18 -4.77
N LEU A 178 -15.37 10.35 -5.80
CA LEU A 178 -14.51 9.17 -5.79
C LEU A 178 -13.10 9.53 -6.26
N ASP A 179 -12.08 8.99 -5.60
CA ASP A 179 -10.67 9.10 -5.97
C ASP A 179 -10.22 10.57 -6.10
N LEU A 180 -10.18 11.26 -4.96
CA LEU A 180 -9.76 12.65 -4.87
C LEU A 180 -8.27 12.77 -5.25
N ASP A 181 -7.95 13.80 -6.05
CA ASP A 181 -6.58 14.26 -6.18
C ASP A 181 -6.23 15.25 -5.06
N TYR A 182 -5.01 15.77 -5.05
CA TYR A 182 -4.54 16.64 -3.98
C TYR A 182 -5.36 17.94 -3.84
N ILE A 183 -5.81 18.53 -4.94
CA ILE A 183 -6.60 19.77 -4.92
C ILE A 183 -7.94 19.51 -4.24
N GLU A 184 -8.58 18.42 -4.59
CA GLU A 184 -9.87 18.02 -4.02
C GLU A 184 -9.75 17.56 -2.56
N ASP A 185 -8.75 16.69 -2.26
CA ASP A 185 -8.45 16.18 -0.92
C ASP A 185 -8.17 17.33 0.07
N SER A 186 -7.41 18.35 -0.36
CA SER A 186 -7.07 19.51 0.48
C SER A 186 -8.23 20.46 0.73
N SER A 187 -9.28 20.44 -0.09
CA SER A 187 -10.48 21.28 0.01
C SER A 187 -11.73 20.53 0.44
N ALA A 188 -11.65 19.21 0.57
CA ALA A 188 -12.78 18.37 0.96
C ALA A 188 -13.29 18.71 2.37
N ASN A 189 -14.61 18.71 2.52
CA ASN A 189 -15.24 18.84 3.84
C ASN A 189 -15.01 17.59 4.70
N VAL A 190 -14.90 16.43 4.03
CA VAL A 190 -14.63 15.10 4.63
C VAL A 190 -13.84 14.29 3.62
N ASP A 191 -12.81 13.58 4.08
CA ASP A 191 -12.02 12.60 3.31
C ASP A 191 -11.84 11.28 4.09
#